data_0f25af007b8d1d560fa58160acf4cc8b
#
_entry.id   0f25af007b8d1d560fa58160acf4cc8b
#
_cell.length_a   1.000
_cell.length_b   1.000
_cell.length_c   1.000
_cell.angle_alpha   90.00
_cell.angle_beta   90.00
_cell.angle_gamma   90.00
#
_symmetry.space_group_name_H-M   'P 1'
#
loop_
_entity.id
_entity.type
_entity.pdbx_description
1 polymer ?
#
loop_
_entity_poly.entity_id
_entity_poly.type
_entity_poly.pdbx_seq_one_letter_code
_entity_poly.pdbx_strand_id
1 'polypeptide(L)'
;MKNRASSHLLIILIILGLEITGYFAVHRSGLLRGYETSIIGAVRDLMMFLPLIFLTLWLSRTKRFAGNWVLFTTAILLFSFGMLIQYRLYSDPEYNARNKAAAREDKMEALRTRYIMENYDPVKKQMMGLPPTPAQPIEISQLPQKESNYSLWNALTSSYTWIPVFSFIAFAIAYSFCSRDGFLLWLQRNSFIIVLFTLLPLAIAVVTSSAGKALGNMTPWEPSKIPFLVGFAGILTARYKDLAETYWGIPRARDIVPLLVMAMLPFVPFFALKDFGQMLIFSGAYTTLYLVAVRRWPQLLLFVGSVLLVISILVVGALPRDIQEKVPLLPTIARPISAALPSRIQQRFHLWLDGFDPPSPEVSWWKKDYDEALAKDPRLKELAEQSPAMQKTVNVDIWFDQLAFQPAQAQFGIASGKTTGRGFGLGFPEVIPIADSDYIYAAIAEETGLAGGAVIILAIIIFVVAGVRTSLEARDMFTKLCAAGLTVFVGFQALVNIGGILRALPMTGITLPFVSHGGFSLITSFAMLGMLMAFSSRNARDRVIADRPVAKSSSPLKLEAVE
;
A
#
# COMPACT_ATOMS: atom_id res chain seq x y z
N MET A 1 -15.58 23.35 -21.35
CA MET A 1 -15.52 21.92 -20.96
C MET A 1 -14.80 21.03 -22.00
N LYS A 2 -14.97 21.24 -23.31
CA LYS A 2 -14.31 20.45 -24.38
C LYS A 2 -12.77 20.45 -24.27
N ASN A 3 -12.16 21.60 -23.94
CA ASN A 3 -10.68 21.73 -23.88
C ASN A 3 -10.03 20.97 -22.70
N ARG A 4 -10.75 20.72 -21.60
CA ARG A 4 -10.15 20.02 -20.45
C ARG A 4 -9.98 18.51 -20.71
N ALA A 5 -10.96 17.86 -21.31
CA ALA A 5 -10.87 16.43 -21.61
C ALA A 5 -9.78 16.14 -22.66
N SER A 6 -9.59 17.01 -23.65
CA SER A 6 -8.52 16.87 -24.66
C SER A 6 -7.13 17.03 -24.06
N SER A 7 -6.95 17.94 -23.09
CA SER A 7 -5.66 18.11 -22.41
C SER A 7 -5.29 16.87 -21.59
N HIS A 8 -6.25 16.24 -20.90
CA HIS A 8 -6.00 15.02 -20.12
C HIS A 8 -5.77 13.80 -21.01
N LEU A 9 -6.44 13.71 -22.16
CA LEU A 9 -6.14 12.68 -23.15
C LEU A 9 -4.70 12.83 -23.68
N LEU A 10 -4.25 14.07 -23.93
CA LEU A 10 -2.87 14.32 -24.31
C LEU A 10 -1.88 13.85 -23.22
N ILE A 11 -2.17 14.11 -21.94
CA ILE A 11 -1.32 13.64 -20.83
C ILE A 11 -1.25 12.10 -20.83
N ILE A 12 -2.38 11.42 -21.04
CA ILE A 12 -2.41 9.94 -21.09
C ILE A 12 -1.58 9.42 -22.27
N LEU A 13 -1.64 10.10 -23.43
CA LEU A 13 -0.82 9.74 -24.58
C LEU A 13 0.68 10.00 -24.35
N ILE A 14 1.02 11.05 -23.58
CA ILE A 14 2.41 11.30 -23.16
C ILE A 14 2.87 10.18 -22.21
N ILE A 15 2.04 9.79 -21.23
CA ILE A 15 2.34 8.67 -20.33
C ILE A 15 2.57 7.40 -21.14
N LEU A 16 1.71 7.10 -22.10
CA LEU A 16 1.86 5.94 -22.99
C LEU A 16 3.17 6.01 -23.80
N GLY A 17 3.55 7.19 -24.29
CA GLY A 17 4.83 7.39 -24.98
C GLY A 17 6.05 7.13 -24.09
N LEU A 18 6.00 7.60 -22.84
CA LEU A 18 7.03 7.31 -21.84
C LEU A 18 7.08 5.81 -21.49
N GLU A 19 5.95 5.16 -21.42
CA GLU A 19 5.84 3.73 -21.18
C GLU A 19 6.52 2.94 -22.31
N ILE A 20 6.22 3.25 -23.57
CA ILE A 20 6.84 2.61 -24.73
C ILE A 20 8.37 2.77 -24.69
N THR A 21 8.87 3.97 -24.36
CA THR A 21 10.32 4.20 -24.24
C THR A 21 10.92 3.42 -23.07
N GLY A 22 10.18 3.27 -21.96
CA GLY A 22 10.58 2.46 -20.82
C GLY A 22 10.68 0.97 -21.17
N TYR A 23 9.69 0.41 -21.85
CA TYR A 23 9.74 -0.99 -22.32
C TYR A 23 10.90 -1.24 -23.26
N PHE A 24 11.17 -0.30 -24.17
CA PHE A 24 12.31 -0.39 -25.07
C PHE A 24 13.65 -0.33 -24.31
N ALA A 25 13.75 0.53 -23.30
CA ALA A 25 14.95 0.61 -22.45
C ALA A 25 15.17 -0.70 -21.69
N VAL A 26 14.13 -1.29 -21.09
CA VAL A 26 14.19 -2.58 -20.40
C VAL A 26 14.59 -3.70 -21.37
N HIS A 27 14.04 -3.74 -22.57
CA HIS A 27 14.41 -4.72 -23.59
C HIS A 27 15.89 -4.63 -23.96
N ARG A 28 16.36 -3.41 -24.27
CA ARG A 28 17.76 -3.18 -24.63
C ARG A 28 18.73 -3.54 -23.51
N SER A 29 18.39 -3.22 -22.26
CA SER A 29 19.23 -3.57 -21.11
C SER A 29 19.21 -5.06 -20.83
N GLY A 30 18.09 -5.76 -21.04
CA GLY A 30 18.03 -7.22 -20.99
C GLY A 30 19.01 -7.88 -21.96
N LEU A 31 19.04 -7.42 -23.22
CA LEU A 31 20.01 -7.89 -24.22
C LEU A 31 21.46 -7.65 -23.78
N LEU A 32 21.76 -6.50 -23.13
CA LEU A 32 23.09 -6.22 -22.59
C LEU A 32 23.49 -7.15 -21.44
N ARG A 33 22.49 -7.67 -20.71
CA ARG A 33 22.67 -8.63 -19.61
C ARG A 33 22.62 -10.09 -20.08
N GLY A 34 22.43 -10.36 -21.37
CA GLY A 34 22.42 -11.69 -21.96
C GLY A 34 21.09 -12.44 -21.87
N TYR A 35 19.98 -11.75 -21.65
CA TYR A 35 18.64 -12.34 -21.71
C TYR A 35 17.67 -11.54 -22.58
N GLU A 36 16.73 -12.23 -23.21
CA GLU A 36 15.68 -11.62 -23.99
C GLU A 36 14.44 -11.37 -23.13
N THR A 37 13.90 -10.16 -23.20
CA THR A 37 12.64 -9.82 -22.55
C THR A 37 11.46 -10.22 -23.44
N SER A 38 10.32 -10.53 -22.83
CA SER A 38 9.12 -10.95 -23.57
C SER A 38 8.46 -9.76 -24.31
N ILE A 39 8.56 -9.74 -25.64
CA ILE A 39 7.83 -8.78 -26.48
C ILE A 39 6.31 -8.94 -26.29
N ILE A 40 5.83 -10.17 -26.15
CA ILE A 40 4.40 -10.46 -25.89
C ILE A 40 3.96 -9.82 -24.58
N GLY A 41 4.80 -9.87 -23.53
CA GLY A 41 4.56 -9.20 -22.25
C GLY A 41 4.44 -7.69 -22.41
N ALA A 42 5.35 -7.05 -23.14
CA ALA A 42 5.31 -5.61 -23.40
C ALA A 42 4.05 -5.20 -24.18
N VAL A 43 3.71 -5.93 -25.24
CA VAL A 43 2.48 -5.69 -26.04
C VAL A 43 1.23 -5.86 -25.18
N ARG A 44 1.16 -6.90 -24.36
CA ARG A 44 0.06 -7.10 -23.40
C ARG A 44 -0.12 -5.88 -22.48
N ASP A 45 0.95 -5.40 -21.88
CA ASP A 45 0.91 -4.30 -20.93
C ASP A 45 0.51 -2.99 -21.62
N LEU A 46 1.05 -2.71 -22.80
CA LEU A 46 0.62 -1.58 -23.62
C LEU A 46 -0.86 -1.67 -24.03
N MET A 47 -1.37 -2.88 -24.29
CA MET A 47 -2.80 -3.07 -24.57
C MET A 47 -3.69 -2.74 -23.36
N MET A 48 -3.17 -2.74 -22.11
CA MET A 48 -3.92 -2.30 -20.93
C MET A 48 -4.22 -0.80 -20.93
N PHE A 49 -3.53 -0.01 -21.75
CA PHE A 49 -3.87 1.40 -21.96
C PHE A 49 -5.08 1.61 -22.88
N LEU A 50 -5.45 0.64 -23.73
CA LEU A 50 -6.64 0.73 -24.58
C LEU A 50 -7.93 0.88 -23.76
N PRO A 51 -8.22 0.07 -22.74
CA PRO A 51 -9.35 0.28 -21.84
C PRO A 51 -9.33 1.65 -21.16
N LEU A 52 -8.15 2.16 -20.76
CA LEU A 52 -8.01 3.47 -20.13
C LEU A 52 -8.30 4.60 -21.10
N ILE A 53 -7.81 4.52 -22.33
CA ILE A 53 -8.14 5.47 -23.40
C ILE A 53 -9.63 5.42 -23.72
N PHE A 54 -10.20 4.22 -23.88
CA PHE A 54 -11.63 4.04 -24.10
C PHE A 54 -12.46 4.63 -22.96
N LEU A 55 -12.07 4.37 -21.71
CA LEU A 55 -12.72 4.91 -20.53
C LEU A 55 -12.66 6.44 -20.50
N THR A 56 -11.52 7.03 -20.85
CA THR A 56 -11.35 8.49 -20.98
C THR A 56 -12.28 9.07 -22.05
N LEU A 57 -12.34 8.43 -23.21
CA LEU A 57 -13.23 8.83 -24.29
C LEU A 57 -14.72 8.66 -23.91
N TRP A 58 -15.05 7.58 -23.22
CA TRP A 58 -16.41 7.32 -22.73
C TRP A 58 -16.85 8.38 -21.71
N LEU A 59 -16.01 8.69 -20.73
CA LEU A 59 -16.27 9.74 -19.73
C LEU A 59 -16.38 11.13 -20.38
N SER A 60 -15.56 11.43 -21.39
CA SER A 60 -15.56 12.74 -22.07
C SER A 60 -16.75 12.91 -23.02
N ARG A 61 -17.11 11.86 -23.80
CA ARG A 61 -18.20 11.93 -24.79
C ARG A 61 -19.59 11.95 -24.16
N THR A 62 -19.79 11.26 -23.07
CA THR A 62 -21.11 11.12 -22.44
C THR A 62 -21.59 12.42 -21.77
N LYS A 63 -20.79 13.52 -21.78
CA LYS A 63 -21.03 14.76 -21.04
C LYS A 63 -21.40 14.52 -19.55
N ARG A 64 -21.23 13.27 -19.10
CA ARG A 64 -21.59 12.81 -17.76
C ARG A 64 -20.54 13.12 -16.74
N PHE A 65 -19.29 13.31 -17.18
CA PHE A 65 -18.20 13.67 -16.28
C PHE A 65 -17.85 15.17 -16.39
N ALA A 66 -18.15 15.91 -15.34
CA ALA A 66 -17.81 17.31 -15.17
C ALA A 66 -16.76 17.55 -14.08
N GLY A 67 -16.27 16.46 -13.45
CA GLY A 67 -15.43 16.49 -12.26
C GLY A 67 -13.95 16.78 -12.52
N ASN A 68 -13.13 16.46 -11.53
CA ASN A 68 -11.70 16.69 -11.53
C ASN A 68 -10.94 15.53 -12.21
N TRP A 69 -10.42 15.78 -13.40
CA TRP A 69 -9.63 14.82 -14.17
C TRP A 69 -8.26 14.51 -13.54
N VAL A 70 -7.76 15.36 -12.65
CA VAL A 70 -6.45 15.15 -12.00
C VAL A 70 -6.41 13.84 -11.23
N LEU A 71 -7.52 13.46 -10.56
CA LEU A 71 -7.62 12.15 -9.88
C LEU A 71 -7.32 10.98 -10.83
N PHE A 72 -7.88 11.03 -12.02
CA PHE A 72 -7.72 9.96 -13.01
C PHE A 72 -6.32 9.93 -13.61
N THR A 73 -5.81 11.08 -14.03
CA THR A 73 -4.49 11.16 -14.66
C THR A 73 -3.35 10.83 -13.70
N THR A 74 -3.44 11.23 -12.43
CA THR A 74 -2.44 10.84 -11.41
C THR A 74 -2.49 9.35 -11.09
N ALA A 75 -3.67 8.75 -11.03
CA ALA A 75 -3.80 7.30 -10.83
C ALA A 75 -3.25 6.50 -12.02
N ILE A 76 -3.47 6.97 -13.27
CA ILE A 76 -2.89 6.35 -14.46
C ILE A 76 -1.36 6.48 -14.46
N LEU A 77 -0.81 7.61 -14.07
CA LEU A 77 0.64 7.80 -13.97
C LEU A 77 1.25 6.82 -12.96
N LEU A 78 0.64 6.68 -11.78
CA LEU A 78 1.11 5.73 -10.77
C LEU A 78 1.00 4.27 -11.26
N PHE A 79 -0.10 3.92 -11.92
CA PHE A 79 -0.32 2.61 -12.51
C PHE A 79 0.71 2.27 -13.59
N SER A 80 1.03 3.25 -14.45
CA SER A 80 2.05 3.13 -15.49
C SER A 80 3.41 2.77 -14.90
N PHE A 81 3.88 3.52 -13.89
CA PHE A 81 5.12 3.17 -13.20
C PHE A 81 5.09 1.74 -12.62
N GLY A 82 3.97 1.36 -12.03
CA GLY A 82 3.78 -0.01 -11.52
C GLY A 82 3.93 -1.06 -12.61
N MET A 83 3.28 -0.88 -13.74
CA MET A 83 3.32 -1.81 -14.88
C MET A 83 4.74 -1.93 -15.46
N LEU A 84 5.43 -0.82 -15.63
CA LEU A 84 6.79 -0.82 -16.19
C LEU A 84 7.78 -1.57 -15.29
N ILE A 85 7.75 -1.33 -13.98
CA ILE A 85 8.63 -2.02 -13.03
C ILE A 85 8.26 -3.51 -12.91
N GLN A 86 6.99 -3.84 -12.94
CA GLN A 86 6.55 -5.24 -12.96
C GLN A 86 7.04 -5.96 -14.22
N TYR A 87 6.90 -5.33 -15.39
CA TYR A 87 7.46 -5.88 -16.63
C TYR A 87 8.97 -6.10 -16.51
N ARG A 88 9.71 -5.12 -15.94
CA ARG A 88 11.14 -5.24 -15.70
C ARG A 88 11.48 -6.44 -14.81
N LEU A 89 10.78 -6.59 -13.68
CA LEU A 89 11.01 -7.67 -12.72
C LEU A 89 10.69 -9.05 -13.33
N TYR A 90 9.55 -9.18 -14.01
CA TYR A 90 9.11 -10.46 -14.57
C TYR A 90 9.81 -10.84 -15.88
N SER A 91 10.44 -9.88 -16.55
CA SER A 91 11.32 -10.17 -17.69
C SER A 91 12.67 -10.71 -17.26
N ASP A 92 13.05 -10.52 -15.98
CA ASP A 92 14.31 -11.00 -15.44
C ASP A 92 14.22 -12.50 -15.06
N PRO A 93 15.07 -13.37 -15.64
CA PRO A 93 15.07 -14.79 -15.31
C PRO A 93 15.39 -15.09 -13.84
N GLU A 94 16.25 -14.26 -13.21
CA GLU A 94 16.61 -14.41 -11.80
C GLU A 94 15.42 -14.12 -10.88
N TYR A 95 14.67 -13.04 -11.12
CA TYR A 95 13.49 -12.72 -10.33
C TYR A 95 12.43 -13.83 -10.42
N ASN A 96 12.18 -14.33 -11.62
CA ASN A 96 11.26 -15.44 -11.81
C ASN A 96 11.74 -16.73 -11.13
N ALA A 97 13.06 -17.01 -11.16
CA ALA A 97 13.64 -18.16 -10.48
C ALA A 97 13.54 -18.02 -8.95
N ARG A 98 13.76 -16.82 -8.40
CA ARG A 98 13.65 -16.53 -6.96
C ARG A 98 12.22 -16.65 -6.45
N ASN A 99 11.25 -16.10 -7.16
CA ASN A 99 9.83 -16.24 -6.79
C ASN A 99 9.35 -17.70 -6.82
N LYS A 100 9.92 -18.53 -7.70
CA LYS A 100 9.67 -19.97 -7.71
C LYS A 100 10.50 -20.72 -6.68
N ALA A 101 11.65 -20.20 -6.28
CA ALA A 101 12.58 -20.80 -5.32
C ALA A 101 12.39 -20.29 -3.89
N ALA A 102 11.67 -19.16 -3.67
CA ALA A 102 11.10 -18.87 -2.36
C ALA A 102 10.16 -19.98 -1.87
N ALA A 103 9.77 -20.88 -2.80
CA ALA A 103 9.14 -22.15 -2.48
C ALA A 103 10.14 -23.31 -2.28
N ARG A 104 11.47 -23.10 -2.41
CA ARG A 104 12.51 -24.12 -2.25
C ARG A 104 13.74 -23.51 -1.58
N GLU A 105 13.96 -23.85 -0.33
CA GLU A 105 15.01 -23.34 0.57
C GLU A 105 16.45 -23.42 0.02
N ASP A 106 16.76 -24.38 -0.87
CA ASP A 106 18.12 -24.66 -1.35
C ASP A 106 18.77 -23.55 -2.20
N LYS A 107 17.99 -22.62 -2.76
CA LYS A 107 18.52 -21.55 -3.62
C LYS A 107 18.79 -20.23 -2.89
N MET A 108 18.19 -20.00 -1.73
CA MET A 108 18.48 -18.82 -0.92
C MET A 108 19.93 -18.87 -0.40
N GLU A 109 20.43 -20.06 -0.08
CA GLU A 109 21.80 -20.27 0.37
C GLU A 109 22.83 -19.96 -0.72
N ALA A 110 22.57 -20.38 -1.96
CA ALA A 110 23.44 -20.06 -3.10
C ALA A 110 23.47 -18.54 -3.42
N LEU A 111 22.34 -17.85 -3.28
CA LEU A 111 22.25 -16.41 -3.49
C LEU A 111 22.89 -15.61 -2.35
N ARG A 112 22.78 -16.09 -1.12
CA ARG A 112 23.47 -15.56 0.05
C ARG A 112 24.99 -15.64 -0.12
N THR A 113 25.49 -16.80 -0.52
CA THR A 113 26.92 -17.03 -0.76
C THR A 113 27.44 -16.08 -1.86
N ARG A 114 26.68 -15.90 -2.95
CA ARG A 114 27.05 -14.99 -4.03
C ARG A 114 27.07 -13.53 -3.56
N TYR A 115 26.08 -13.09 -2.82
CA TYR A 115 26.01 -11.72 -2.29
C TYR A 115 27.16 -11.41 -1.33
N ILE A 116 27.47 -12.33 -0.42
CA ILE A 116 28.62 -12.23 0.48
C ILE A 116 29.93 -12.17 -0.33
N MET A 117 30.04 -12.98 -1.37
CA MET A 117 31.22 -12.98 -2.24
C MET A 117 31.42 -11.69 -3.05
N GLU A 118 30.35 -11.06 -3.49
CA GLU A 118 30.42 -9.84 -4.31
C GLU A 118 30.65 -8.57 -3.48
N ASN A 119 30.12 -8.50 -2.25
CA ASN A 119 30.05 -7.26 -1.47
C ASN A 119 30.95 -7.22 -0.23
N TYR A 120 31.58 -8.32 0.16
CA TYR A 120 32.49 -8.32 1.31
C TYR A 120 33.95 -8.15 0.90
N ASP A 121 34.68 -7.36 1.73
CA ASP A 121 36.12 -7.17 1.66
C ASP A 121 36.85 -8.55 1.65
N PRO A 122 37.87 -8.75 0.81
CA PRO A 122 38.66 -9.98 0.76
C PRO A 122 39.17 -10.50 2.14
N VAL A 123 39.52 -9.57 3.02
CA VAL A 123 39.96 -9.90 4.39
C VAL A 123 38.82 -10.51 5.23
N LYS A 124 37.60 -9.98 5.12
CA LYS A 124 36.43 -10.55 5.81
C LYS A 124 35.99 -11.88 5.24
N LYS A 125 36.14 -12.11 3.93
CA LYS A 125 35.91 -13.42 3.29
C LYS A 125 36.84 -14.49 3.86
N GLN A 126 38.11 -14.16 4.03
CA GLN A 126 39.09 -15.07 4.60
C GLN A 126 38.84 -15.37 6.08
N MET A 127 38.38 -14.37 6.86
CA MET A 127 38.00 -14.56 8.26
C MET A 127 36.73 -15.41 8.44
N MET A 128 35.86 -15.46 7.44
CA MET A 128 34.65 -16.29 7.44
C MET A 128 34.87 -17.70 6.86
N GLY A 129 36.11 -18.07 6.49
CA GLY A 129 36.41 -19.37 5.87
C GLY A 129 35.85 -19.53 4.46
N LEU A 130 35.40 -18.43 3.83
CA LEU A 130 34.89 -18.44 2.46
C LEU A 130 36.06 -18.41 1.46
N PRO A 131 35.94 -19.08 0.29
CA PRO A 131 37.00 -19.06 -0.71
C PRO A 131 37.28 -17.61 -1.15
N PRO A 132 38.55 -17.22 -1.31
CA PRO A 132 38.97 -15.84 -1.51
C PRO A 132 38.41 -15.19 -2.79
N THR A 133 38.06 -16.00 -3.77
CA THR A 133 37.44 -15.56 -5.03
C THR A 133 36.64 -16.71 -5.63
N PRO A 134 35.44 -16.47 -6.19
CA PRO A 134 34.80 -17.47 -7.04
C PRO A 134 35.75 -17.72 -8.23
N ALA A 135 36.01 -18.97 -8.55
CA ALA A 135 36.91 -19.33 -9.63
C ALA A 135 36.53 -18.77 -11.00
N GLN A 136 35.26 -18.42 -11.17
CA GLN A 136 34.72 -17.64 -12.30
C GLN A 136 33.39 -17.00 -11.88
N PRO A 137 33.03 -15.77 -12.31
CA PRO A 137 31.67 -15.32 -12.20
C PRO A 137 30.80 -16.36 -12.92
N ILE A 138 29.76 -16.85 -12.25
CA ILE A 138 28.77 -17.72 -12.89
C ILE A 138 28.19 -16.89 -14.03
N GLU A 139 28.59 -17.18 -15.27
CA GLU A 139 28.00 -16.54 -16.43
C GLU A 139 26.50 -16.80 -16.39
N ILE A 140 25.73 -15.75 -16.66
CA ILE A 140 24.24 -15.82 -16.72
C ILE A 140 23.79 -16.89 -17.72
N SER A 141 24.63 -17.21 -18.71
CA SER A 141 24.47 -18.33 -19.67
C SER A 141 24.45 -19.73 -19.03
N GLN A 142 25.00 -19.90 -17.83
CA GLN A 142 25.03 -21.20 -17.11
C GLN A 142 23.82 -21.39 -16.18
N LEU A 143 23.05 -20.34 -15.91
CA LEU A 143 21.74 -20.51 -15.28
C LEU A 143 20.84 -21.23 -16.30
N PRO A 144 20.05 -22.26 -15.88
CA PRO A 144 19.15 -22.92 -16.82
C PRO A 144 18.24 -21.86 -17.41
N GLN A 145 18.55 -21.42 -18.63
CA GLN A 145 17.69 -20.60 -19.44
C GLN A 145 16.44 -21.42 -19.66
N LYS A 146 15.46 -21.23 -18.83
CA LYS A 146 14.13 -21.65 -19.14
C LYS A 146 13.71 -20.71 -20.25
N GLU A 147 13.80 -21.20 -21.50
CA GLU A 147 13.14 -20.57 -22.62
C GLU A 147 11.83 -20.01 -22.09
N SER A 148 11.69 -18.71 -22.14
CA SER A 148 10.46 -18.05 -21.78
C SER A 148 9.47 -18.42 -22.89
N ASN A 149 8.93 -19.63 -22.85
CA ASN A 149 7.75 -20.00 -23.61
C ASN A 149 6.59 -19.15 -23.10
N TYR A 150 6.69 -17.86 -23.32
CA TYR A 150 5.61 -16.90 -23.15
C TYR A 150 4.66 -17.13 -24.32
N SER A 151 3.89 -18.23 -24.22
CA SER A 151 2.80 -18.43 -25.15
C SER A 151 1.77 -17.32 -24.94
N LEU A 152 1.12 -16.90 -25.99
CA LEU A 152 0.03 -15.91 -25.94
C LEU A 152 -1.05 -16.35 -24.94
N TRP A 153 -1.25 -17.66 -24.77
CA TRP A 153 -2.13 -18.25 -23.78
C TRP A 153 -1.68 -17.97 -22.34
N ASN A 154 -0.38 -18.14 -22.03
CA ASN A 154 0.16 -17.84 -20.70
C ASN A 154 0.06 -16.35 -20.39
N ALA A 155 0.25 -15.46 -21.36
CA ALA A 155 0.05 -14.04 -21.19
C ALA A 155 -1.40 -13.69 -20.87
N LEU A 156 -2.36 -14.30 -21.56
CA LEU A 156 -3.80 -14.06 -21.37
C LEU A 156 -4.35 -14.64 -20.05
N THR A 157 -3.80 -15.76 -19.58
CA THR A 157 -4.24 -16.42 -18.33
C THR A 157 -3.53 -15.91 -17.09
N SER A 158 -2.51 -15.07 -17.25
CA SER A 158 -1.72 -14.49 -16.14
C SER A 158 -2.56 -13.56 -15.26
N SER A 159 -2.29 -13.58 -13.95
CA SER A 159 -2.84 -12.62 -12.99
C SER A 159 -2.51 -11.17 -13.36
N TYR A 160 -1.37 -10.93 -14.01
CA TYR A 160 -0.95 -9.62 -14.52
C TYR A 160 -1.88 -9.04 -15.58
N THR A 161 -2.64 -9.87 -16.28
CA THR A 161 -3.65 -9.44 -17.24
C THR A 161 -4.99 -9.21 -16.55
N TRP A 162 -5.42 -10.15 -15.72
CA TRP A 162 -6.77 -10.11 -15.15
C TRP A 162 -6.93 -9.10 -14.02
N ILE A 163 -5.90 -8.87 -13.21
CA ILE A 163 -5.99 -7.89 -12.11
C ILE A 163 -6.23 -6.46 -12.64
N PRO A 164 -5.47 -5.92 -13.61
CA PRO A 164 -5.78 -4.64 -14.23
C PRO A 164 -7.17 -4.60 -14.89
N VAL A 165 -7.57 -5.64 -15.62
CA VAL A 165 -8.90 -5.72 -16.25
C VAL A 165 -10.01 -5.62 -15.19
N PHE A 166 -9.93 -6.41 -14.12
CA PHE A 166 -10.90 -6.33 -13.02
C PHE A 166 -10.85 -4.97 -12.30
N SER A 167 -9.69 -4.35 -12.23
CA SER A 167 -9.54 -3.00 -11.66
C SER A 167 -10.31 -1.96 -12.47
N PHE A 168 -10.23 -2.02 -13.80
CA PHE A 168 -10.97 -1.10 -14.67
C PHE A 168 -12.48 -1.37 -14.67
N ILE A 169 -12.87 -2.64 -14.57
CA ILE A 169 -14.29 -3.01 -14.39
C ILE A 169 -14.79 -2.50 -13.05
N ALA A 170 -14.04 -2.68 -11.96
CA ALA A 170 -14.38 -2.18 -10.63
C ALA A 170 -14.52 -0.65 -10.61
N PHE A 171 -13.61 0.05 -11.28
CA PHE A 171 -13.72 1.50 -11.50
C PHE A 171 -15.03 1.87 -12.20
N ALA A 172 -15.34 1.22 -13.34
CA ALA A 172 -16.52 1.54 -14.13
C ALA A 172 -17.82 1.26 -13.36
N ILE A 173 -17.86 0.16 -12.62
CA ILE A 173 -18.97 -0.21 -11.74
C ILE A 173 -19.13 0.85 -10.64
N ALA A 174 -18.07 1.13 -9.88
CA ALA A 174 -18.09 2.08 -8.78
C ALA A 174 -18.51 3.48 -9.25
N TYR A 175 -17.95 3.95 -10.38
CA TYR A 175 -18.35 5.23 -10.98
C TYR A 175 -19.82 5.26 -11.38
N SER A 176 -20.30 4.20 -12.06
CA SER A 176 -21.67 4.15 -12.59
C SER A 176 -22.73 4.11 -11.48
N PHE A 177 -22.48 3.34 -10.42
CA PHE A 177 -23.40 3.23 -9.29
C PHE A 177 -23.36 4.50 -8.41
N CYS A 178 -22.17 4.99 -8.04
CA CYS A 178 -22.03 6.18 -7.20
C CYS A 178 -22.40 7.49 -7.90
N SER A 179 -22.56 7.47 -9.22
CA SER A 179 -23.13 8.62 -9.97
C SER A 179 -24.63 8.77 -9.83
N ARG A 180 -25.34 7.79 -9.23
CA ARG A 180 -26.80 7.75 -9.06
C ARG A 180 -27.16 8.15 -7.63
N ASP A 181 -28.00 9.18 -7.45
CA ASP A 181 -28.41 9.66 -6.13
C ASP A 181 -29.17 8.60 -5.33
N GLY A 182 -30.03 7.81 -5.98
CA GLY A 182 -30.75 6.71 -5.33
C GLY A 182 -29.83 5.66 -4.72
N PHE A 183 -28.70 5.34 -5.37
CA PHE A 183 -27.72 4.39 -4.86
C PHE A 183 -26.97 4.95 -3.64
N LEU A 184 -26.60 6.22 -3.65
CA LEU A 184 -25.96 6.86 -2.51
C LEU A 184 -26.87 6.93 -1.29
N LEU A 185 -28.15 7.25 -1.50
CA LEU A 185 -29.16 7.20 -0.43
C LEU A 185 -29.35 5.77 0.10
N TRP A 186 -29.34 4.78 -0.78
CA TRP A 186 -29.41 3.37 -0.37
C TRP A 186 -28.18 2.96 0.46
N LEU A 187 -26.97 3.34 0.03
CA LEU A 187 -25.73 3.09 0.79
C LEU A 187 -25.79 3.73 2.19
N GLN A 188 -26.25 4.98 2.26
CA GLN A 188 -26.37 5.70 3.53
C GLN A 188 -27.37 5.03 4.47
N ARG A 189 -28.54 4.63 3.96
CA ARG A 189 -29.59 3.99 4.77
C ARG A 189 -29.20 2.60 5.25
N ASN A 190 -28.48 1.84 4.45
CA ASN A 190 -28.09 0.47 4.74
C ASN A 190 -26.65 0.34 5.26
N SER A 191 -26.04 1.44 5.71
CA SER A 191 -24.65 1.52 6.12
C SER A 191 -24.28 0.46 7.19
N PHE A 192 -25.16 0.20 8.15
CA PHE A 192 -24.97 -0.83 9.18
C PHE A 192 -24.94 -2.25 8.59
N ILE A 193 -25.89 -2.56 7.71
CA ILE A 193 -25.97 -3.88 7.04
C ILE A 193 -24.74 -4.13 6.17
N ILE A 194 -24.27 -3.09 5.48
CA ILE A 194 -23.07 -3.16 4.64
C ILE A 194 -21.84 -3.55 5.47
N VAL A 195 -21.67 -2.95 6.65
CA VAL A 195 -20.57 -3.31 7.57
C VAL A 195 -20.72 -4.74 8.06
N LEU A 196 -21.91 -5.15 8.47
CA LEU A 196 -22.15 -6.51 8.97
C LEU A 196 -21.84 -7.56 7.90
N PHE A 197 -22.25 -7.33 6.65
CA PHE A 197 -21.94 -8.22 5.53
C PHE A 197 -20.44 -8.32 5.25
N THR A 198 -19.70 -7.26 5.51
CA THR A 198 -18.24 -7.21 5.28
C THR A 198 -17.47 -8.01 6.33
N LEU A 199 -18.04 -8.20 7.52
CA LEU A 199 -17.43 -9.03 8.56
C LEU A 199 -17.41 -10.52 8.20
N LEU A 200 -18.36 -10.99 7.38
CA LEU A 200 -18.45 -12.40 7.02
C LEU A 200 -17.19 -12.93 6.32
N PRO A 201 -16.70 -12.35 5.21
CA PRO A 201 -15.47 -12.82 4.57
C PRO A 201 -14.24 -12.67 5.48
N LEU A 202 -14.21 -11.66 6.36
CA LEU A 202 -13.13 -11.51 7.32
C LEU A 202 -13.18 -12.57 8.43
N ALA A 203 -14.38 -12.92 8.91
CA ALA A 203 -14.56 -14.00 9.88
C ALA A 203 -14.16 -15.35 9.27
N ILE A 204 -14.56 -15.62 8.03
CA ILE A 204 -14.12 -16.82 7.30
C ILE A 204 -12.58 -16.83 7.19
N ALA A 205 -11.96 -15.70 6.85
CA ALA A 205 -10.50 -15.58 6.79
C ALA A 205 -9.84 -15.91 8.14
N VAL A 206 -10.39 -15.46 9.26
CA VAL A 206 -9.87 -15.77 10.60
C VAL A 206 -9.98 -17.25 10.91
N VAL A 207 -11.14 -17.87 10.61
CA VAL A 207 -11.40 -19.30 10.92
C VAL A 207 -10.58 -20.24 10.02
N THR A 208 -10.41 -19.89 8.72
CA THR A 208 -9.70 -20.75 7.76
C THR A 208 -8.20 -20.53 7.77
N SER A 209 -7.73 -19.38 8.25
CA SER A 209 -6.32 -19.03 8.26
C SER A 209 -5.67 -19.27 9.61
N SER A 210 -5.32 -20.49 9.88
CA SER A 210 -4.15 -20.72 10.76
C SER A 210 -2.85 -20.12 10.16
N ALA A 211 -2.88 -19.62 8.92
CA ALA A 211 -1.70 -19.15 8.18
C ALA A 211 -1.91 -17.94 7.26
N GLY A 212 -2.96 -17.11 7.41
CA GLY A 212 -3.09 -15.87 6.61
C GLY A 212 -3.40 -16.03 5.11
N LYS A 213 -3.62 -17.24 4.62
CA LYS A 213 -3.89 -17.56 3.20
C LYS A 213 -5.25 -18.24 3.01
N ALA A 214 -6.28 -17.67 3.62
CA ALA A 214 -7.64 -18.14 3.43
C ALA A 214 -8.14 -17.81 2.04
N LEU A 215 -8.31 -18.60 1.12
CA LEU A 215 -8.71 -18.39 -0.27
C LEU A 215 -7.56 -18.14 -1.27
N GLY A 216 -6.48 -18.90 -1.19
CA GLY A 216 -5.33 -18.74 -2.07
C GLY A 216 -4.55 -17.47 -1.78
N ASN A 217 -4.08 -16.76 -2.79
CA ASN A 217 -3.36 -15.48 -2.63
C ASN A 217 -4.30 -14.27 -2.42
N MET A 218 -5.57 -14.49 -2.08
CA MET A 218 -6.55 -13.43 -1.91
C MET A 218 -6.50 -12.85 -0.50
N THR A 219 -6.33 -11.54 -0.40
CA THR A 219 -6.35 -10.78 0.86
C THR A 219 -7.73 -10.17 1.07
N PRO A 220 -8.63 -10.77 1.88
CA PRO A 220 -10.03 -10.36 1.98
C PRO A 220 -10.23 -8.97 2.61
N TRP A 221 -9.22 -8.46 3.31
CA TRP A 221 -9.27 -7.13 3.94
C TRP A 221 -9.16 -5.96 2.95
N GLU A 222 -8.58 -6.16 1.76
CA GLU A 222 -8.48 -5.10 0.78
C GLU A 222 -9.86 -4.64 0.27
N PRO A 223 -10.74 -5.50 -0.24
CA PRO A 223 -12.08 -5.07 -0.65
C PRO A 223 -12.96 -4.62 0.51
N SER A 224 -12.69 -5.06 1.75
CA SER A 224 -13.46 -4.66 2.93
C SER A 224 -13.28 -3.18 3.33
N LYS A 225 -12.24 -2.51 2.85
CA LYS A 225 -11.97 -1.09 3.12
C LYS A 225 -13.13 -0.19 2.71
N ILE A 226 -13.68 -0.40 1.52
CA ILE A 226 -14.77 0.43 1.00
C ILE A 226 -16.06 0.28 1.82
N PRO A 227 -16.59 -0.93 2.05
CA PRO A 227 -17.80 -1.10 2.85
C PRO A 227 -17.67 -0.59 4.29
N PHE A 228 -16.55 -0.84 4.95
CA PHE A 228 -16.32 -0.32 6.31
C PHE A 228 -16.29 1.20 6.35
N LEU A 229 -15.62 1.83 5.38
CA LEU A 229 -15.59 3.27 5.27
C LEU A 229 -16.98 3.86 5.02
N VAL A 230 -17.69 3.31 4.05
CA VAL A 230 -19.06 3.75 3.68
C VAL A 230 -20.01 3.57 4.86
N GLY A 231 -19.91 2.43 5.56
CA GLY A 231 -20.69 2.16 6.74
C GLY A 231 -20.43 3.14 7.88
N PHE A 232 -19.15 3.40 8.19
CA PHE A 232 -18.78 4.37 9.22
C PHE A 232 -19.20 5.80 8.84
N ALA A 233 -19.02 6.21 7.58
CA ALA A 233 -19.46 7.50 7.08
C ALA A 233 -21.00 7.67 7.17
N GLY A 234 -21.76 6.61 6.88
CA GLY A 234 -23.21 6.61 6.98
C GLY A 234 -23.71 6.81 8.41
N ILE A 235 -23.15 6.06 9.37
CA ILE A 235 -23.49 6.17 10.80
C ILE A 235 -23.08 7.54 11.34
N LEU A 236 -21.88 8.00 10.97
CA LEU A 236 -21.38 9.31 11.39
C LEU A 236 -22.26 10.44 10.82
N THR A 237 -22.73 10.32 9.56
CA THR A 237 -23.66 11.27 8.94
C THR A 237 -24.98 11.35 9.68
N ALA A 238 -25.47 10.24 10.22
CA ALA A 238 -26.72 10.24 10.99
C ALA A 238 -26.57 10.90 12.37
N ARG A 239 -25.36 10.87 12.97
CA ARG A 239 -25.15 11.26 14.37
C ARG A 239 -24.20 12.45 14.59
N TYR A 240 -23.64 13.06 13.53
CA TYR A 240 -22.63 14.12 13.71
C TYR A 240 -23.12 15.34 14.47
N LYS A 241 -24.43 15.68 14.39
CA LYS A 241 -25.05 16.79 15.13
C LYS A 241 -25.09 16.47 16.62
N ASP A 242 -25.54 15.27 16.99
CA ASP A 242 -25.63 14.83 18.38
C ASP A 242 -24.23 14.71 19.01
N LEU A 243 -23.24 14.25 18.22
CA LEU A 243 -21.84 14.19 18.64
C LEU A 243 -21.20 15.58 18.82
N ALA A 244 -21.71 16.60 18.13
CA ALA A 244 -21.28 17.98 18.32
C ALA A 244 -21.87 18.62 19.60
N GLU A 245 -22.96 18.06 20.14
CA GLU A 245 -23.50 18.44 21.44
C GLU A 245 -22.67 17.78 22.55
N THR A 246 -21.90 18.58 23.26
CA THR A 246 -20.95 18.09 24.26
C THR A 246 -21.28 18.58 25.65
N TYR A 247 -21.06 17.72 26.62
CA TYR A 247 -21.02 18.10 28.04
C TYR A 247 -19.55 18.11 28.49
N TRP A 248 -19.03 19.25 28.89
CA TRP A 248 -17.61 19.42 29.23
C TRP A 248 -16.62 19.02 28.10
N GLY A 249 -17.02 19.24 26.86
CA GLY A 249 -16.20 18.88 25.70
C GLY A 249 -16.21 17.39 25.32
N ILE A 250 -16.90 16.53 26.07
CA ILE A 250 -17.04 15.10 25.79
C ILE A 250 -18.45 14.83 25.23
N PRO A 251 -18.58 14.05 24.12
CA PRO A 251 -19.88 13.62 23.62
C PRO A 251 -20.62 12.73 24.62
N ARG A 252 -21.94 12.74 24.58
CA ARG A 252 -22.75 11.86 25.43
C ARG A 252 -22.43 10.39 25.12
N ALA A 253 -22.30 9.56 26.15
CA ALA A 253 -21.94 8.15 25.98
C ALA A 253 -22.88 7.39 25.03
N ARG A 254 -24.20 7.65 25.08
CA ARG A 254 -25.19 7.02 24.20
C ARG A 254 -24.95 7.32 22.71
N ASP A 255 -24.29 8.45 22.37
CA ASP A 255 -24.06 8.87 21.00
C ASP A 255 -22.70 8.42 20.48
N ILE A 256 -21.67 8.40 21.35
CA ILE A 256 -20.33 7.97 20.98
C ILE A 256 -20.11 6.45 21.05
N VAL A 257 -20.74 5.73 22.00
CA VAL A 257 -20.53 4.29 22.17
C VAL A 257 -20.90 3.48 20.93
N PRO A 258 -22.05 3.68 20.26
CA PRO A 258 -22.34 2.96 19.02
C PRO A 258 -21.34 3.23 17.90
N LEU A 259 -20.81 4.46 17.83
CA LEU A 259 -19.78 4.81 16.85
C LEU A 259 -18.45 4.12 17.15
N LEU A 260 -18.04 4.08 18.44
CA LEU A 260 -16.83 3.38 18.87
C LEU A 260 -16.93 1.86 18.62
N VAL A 261 -18.08 1.24 18.93
CA VAL A 261 -18.33 -0.16 18.63
C VAL A 261 -18.14 -0.43 17.14
N MET A 262 -18.73 0.39 16.28
CA MET A 262 -18.59 0.23 14.83
C MET A 262 -17.17 0.50 14.33
N ALA A 263 -16.46 1.44 14.94
CA ALA A 263 -15.06 1.69 14.61
C ALA A 263 -14.15 0.54 15.04
N MET A 264 -14.46 -0.11 16.19
CA MET A 264 -13.67 -1.22 16.72
C MET A 264 -13.97 -2.56 16.01
N LEU A 265 -15.12 -2.69 15.38
CA LEU A 265 -15.56 -3.94 14.76
C LEU A 265 -14.57 -4.52 13.73
N PRO A 266 -13.96 -3.73 12.80
CA PRO A 266 -12.94 -4.24 11.88
C PRO A 266 -11.63 -4.63 12.58
N PHE A 267 -11.34 -4.08 13.77
CA PHE A 267 -10.09 -4.35 14.47
C PHE A 267 -10.03 -5.78 15.04
N VAL A 268 -11.18 -6.36 15.39
CA VAL A 268 -11.25 -7.72 15.93
C VAL A 268 -10.62 -8.75 14.97
N PRO A 269 -11.05 -8.86 13.70
CA PRO A 269 -10.42 -9.78 12.76
C PRO A 269 -8.97 -9.39 12.42
N PHE A 270 -8.63 -8.11 12.33
CA PHE A 270 -7.24 -7.71 12.08
C PHE A 270 -6.30 -8.05 13.23
N PHE A 271 -6.78 -7.94 14.47
CA PHE A 271 -6.01 -8.38 15.65
C PHE A 271 -5.79 -9.89 15.62
N ALA A 272 -6.83 -10.67 15.30
CA ALA A 272 -6.72 -12.13 15.17
C ALA A 272 -5.76 -12.55 14.04
N LEU A 273 -5.77 -11.83 12.91
CA LEU A 273 -4.86 -12.04 11.78
C LEU A 273 -3.45 -11.45 12.00
N LYS A 274 -3.24 -10.73 13.11
CA LYS A 274 -1.99 -10.02 13.44
C LYS A 274 -1.57 -9.00 12.36
N ASP A 275 -2.53 -8.40 11.66
CA ASP A 275 -2.30 -7.38 10.64
C ASP A 275 -2.48 -5.96 11.21
N PHE A 276 -1.46 -5.51 11.92
CA PHE A 276 -1.46 -4.19 12.56
C PHE A 276 -1.34 -3.03 11.57
N GLY A 277 -0.80 -3.31 10.38
CA GLY A 277 -0.72 -2.32 9.32
C GLY A 277 -2.10 -1.87 8.86
N GLN A 278 -3.02 -2.81 8.65
CA GLN A 278 -4.41 -2.48 8.33
C GLN A 278 -5.11 -1.75 9.48
N MET A 279 -4.87 -2.17 10.73
CA MET A 279 -5.41 -1.46 11.90
C MET A 279 -4.99 0.01 11.91
N LEU A 280 -3.72 0.30 11.62
CA LEU A 280 -3.19 1.66 11.55
C LEU A 280 -3.91 2.49 10.47
N ILE A 281 -4.09 1.92 9.26
CA ILE A 281 -4.78 2.60 8.16
C ILE A 281 -6.24 2.90 8.51
N PHE A 282 -6.97 1.92 9.06
CA PHE A 282 -8.35 2.11 9.46
C PHE A 282 -8.49 3.13 10.59
N SER A 283 -7.60 3.13 11.58
CA SER A 283 -7.61 4.11 12.67
C SER A 283 -7.40 5.52 12.13
N GLY A 284 -6.44 5.72 11.22
CA GLY A 284 -6.21 7.01 10.56
C GLY A 284 -7.42 7.49 9.75
N ALA A 285 -8.07 6.59 9.01
CA ALA A 285 -9.26 6.92 8.23
C ALA A 285 -10.45 7.30 9.12
N TYR A 286 -10.76 6.51 10.15
CA TYR A 286 -11.86 6.80 11.07
C TYR A 286 -11.63 8.08 11.86
N THR A 287 -10.39 8.30 12.31
CA THR A 287 -9.97 9.56 12.92
C THR A 287 -10.30 10.74 12.04
N THR A 288 -9.85 10.69 10.80
CA THR A 288 -10.05 11.79 9.86
C THR A 288 -11.54 12.03 9.59
N LEU A 289 -12.32 10.95 9.42
CA LEU A 289 -13.77 11.07 9.23
C LEU A 289 -14.45 11.75 10.42
N TYR A 290 -14.10 11.34 11.63
CA TYR A 290 -14.62 11.94 12.85
C TYR A 290 -14.28 13.43 12.93
N LEU A 291 -13.03 13.81 12.64
CA LEU A 291 -12.58 15.20 12.63
C LEU A 291 -13.29 16.06 11.60
N VAL A 292 -13.50 15.54 10.39
CA VAL A 292 -14.23 16.23 9.32
C VAL A 292 -15.70 16.45 9.69
N ALA A 293 -16.31 15.49 10.41
CA ALA A 293 -17.71 15.54 10.80
C ALA A 293 -17.99 16.49 11.97
N VAL A 294 -17.23 16.37 13.03
CA VAL A 294 -17.57 16.99 14.33
C VAL A 294 -16.98 18.39 14.49
N ARG A 295 -15.81 18.66 13.91
CA ARG A 295 -15.13 19.99 13.89
C ARG A 295 -15.00 20.68 15.25
N ARG A 296 -14.82 19.95 16.35
CA ARG A 296 -14.66 20.50 17.70
C ARG A 296 -13.24 20.30 18.21
N TRP A 297 -12.53 21.39 18.54
CA TRP A 297 -11.14 21.36 19.00
C TRP A 297 -10.89 20.50 20.25
N PRO A 298 -11.73 20.53 21.31
CA PRO A 298 -11.48 19.68 22.47
C PRO A 298 -11.54 18.19 22.15
N GLN A 299 -12.50 17.79 21.29
CA GLN A 299 -12.64 16.40 20.84
C GLN A 299 -11.49 15.97 19.94
N LEU A 300 -11.00 16.90 19.10
CA LEU A 300 -9.80 16.69 18.29
C LEU A 300 -8.61 16.38 19.20
N LEU A 301 -8.37 17.20 20.23
CA LEU A 301 -7.27 16.99 21.17
C LEU A 301 -7.40 15.67 21.93
N LEU A 302 -8.60 15.33 22.39
CA LEU A 302 -8.86 14.03 23.05
C LEU A 302 -8.60 12.86 22.09
N PHE A 303 -9.04 12.96 20.85
CA PHE A 303 -8.87 11.90 19.88
C PHE A 303 -7.40 11.76 19.43
N VAL A 304 -6.76 12.85 19.02
CA VAL A 304 -5.32 12.86 18.69
C VAL A 304 -4.50 12.42 19.89
N GLY A 305 -4.83 12.91 21.09
CA GLY A 305 -4.19 12.51 22.33
C GLY A 305 -4.34 11.02 22.63
N SER A 306 -5.53 10.44 22.40
CA SER A 306 -5.73 8.99 22.59
C SER A 306 -4.96 8.16 21.57
N VAL A 307 -4.90 8.58 20.31
CA VAL A 307 -4.09 7.92 19.27
C VAL A 307 -2.60 8.00 19.61
N LEU A 308 -2.12 9.19 19.99
CA LEU A 308 -0.73 9.39 20.40
C LEU A 308 -0.40 8.57 21.65
N LEU A 309 -1.33 8.47 22.60
CA LEU A 309 -1.17 7.63 23.80
C LEU A 309 -1.02 6.15 23.42
N VAL A 310 -1.89 5.63 22.54
CA VAL A 310 -1.79 4.25 22.08
C VAL A 310 -0.47 4.00 21.35
N ILE A 311 -0.08 4.89 20.44
CA ILE A 311 1.21 4.81 19.75
C ILE A 311 2.36 4.84 20.77
N SER A 312 2.31 5.74 21.74
CA SER A 312 3.34 5.83 22.79
C SER A 312 3.44 4.55 23.62
N ILE A 313 2.30 3.95 23.97
CA ILE A 313 2.26 2.67 24.68
C ILE A 313 2.90 1.56 23.82
N LEU A 314 2.57 1.49 22.53
CA LEU A 314 3.16 0.51 21.62
C LEU A 314 4.67 0.71 21.47
N VAL A 315 5.10 1.96 21.29
CA VAL A 315 6.52 2.31 21.20
C VAL A 315 7.25 1.94 22.48
N VAL A 316 6.72 2.32 23.65
CA VAL A 316 7.31 2.00 24.96
C VAL A 316 7.45 0.50 25.17
N GLY A 317 6.41 -0.29 24.80
CA GLY A 317 6.46 -1.75 24.91
C GLY A 317 7.42 -2.42 23.92
N ALA A 318 7.72 -1.75 22.80
CA ALA A 318 8.61 -2.27 21.74
C ALA A 318 10.04 -1.71 21.86
N LEU A 319 10.33 -0.79 22.77
CA LEU A 319 11.68 -0.24 22.98
C LEU A 319 12.67 -1.34 23.35
N PRO A 320 13.91 -1.30 22.83
CA PRO A 320 15.00 -2.17 23.24
C PRO A 320 15.28 -2.05 24.76
N ARG A 321 15.68 -3.15 25.37
CA ARG A 321 15.96 -3.20 26.82
C ARG A 321 17.00 -2.19 27.27
N ASP A 322 18.03 -2.00 26.45
CA ASP A 322 19.11 -1.04 26.73
C ASP A 322 18.62 0.41 26.86
N ILE A 323 17.58 0.75 26.09
CA ILE A 323 16.93 2.07 26.17
C ILE A 323 15.99 2.12 27.40
N GLN A 324 15.25 1.02 27.64
CA GLN A 324 14.35 0.95 28.79
C GLN A 324 15.12 1.10 30.11
N GLU A 325 16.31 0.52 30.25
CA GLU A 325 17.12 0.55 31.47
C GLU A 325 17.78 1.91 31.74
N LYS A 326 17.96 2.74 30.71
CA LYS A 326 18.53 4.10 30.85
C LYS A 326 17.55 5.09 31.46
N VAL A 327 16.26 4.81 31.49
CA VAL A 327 15.25 5.74 32.01
C VAL A 327 14.60 5.14 33.26
N PRO A 328 14.73 5.78 34.43
CA PRO A 328 14.10 5.32 35.66
C PRO A 328 12.58 5.12 35.49
N LEU A 329 12.03 4.06 36.07
CA LEU A 329 10.61 3.67 35.98
C LEU A 329 10.14 3.14 34.62
N LEU A 330 10.86 3.36 33.51
CA LEU A 330 10.47 2.89 32.20
C LEU A 330 10.39 1.34 32.13
N PRO A 331 11.32 0.57 32.72
CA PRO A 331 11.23 -0.90 32.71
C PRO A 331 9.98 -1.42 33.42
N THR A 332 9.51 -0.75 34.46
CA THR A 332 8.31 -1.14 35.21
C THR A 332 7.05 -1.04 34.36
N ILE A 333 6.98 -0.05 33.49
CA ILE A 333 5.85 0.18 32.59
C ILE A 333 6.01 -0.66 31.30
N ALA A 334 7.21 -0.71 30.76
CA ALA A 334 7.49 -1.36 29.47
C ALA A 334 7.39 -2.89 29.54
N ARG A 335 7.85 -3.54 30.61
CA ARG A 335 7.84 -5.01 30.74
C ARG A 335 6.47 -5.65 30.59
N PRO A 336 5.39 -5.23 31.28
CA PRO A 336 4.07 -5.83 31.09
C PRO A 336 3.51 -5.56 29.70
N ILE A 337 3.81 -4.40 29.11
CA ILE A 337 3.38 -4.05 27.76
C ILE A 337 4.10 -4.92 26.74
N SER A 338 5.43 -5.05 26.84
CA SER A 338 6.23 -5.87 25.93
C SER A 338 5.84 -7.36 25.99
N ALA A 339 5.49 -7.86 27.18
CA ALA A 339 5.01 -9.24 27.34
C ALA A 339 3.65 -9.48 26.65
N ALA A 340 2.81 -8.45 26.56
CA ALA A 340 1.50 -8.52 25.92
C ALA A 340 1.56 -8.29 24.40
N LEU A 341 2.65 -7.69 23.86
CA LEU A 341 2.79 -7.40 22.45
C LEU A 341 3.16 -8.66 21.65
N PRO A 342 2.51 -8.92 20.50
CA PRO A 342 2.92 -9.97 19.59
C PRO A 342 4.38 -9.82 19.13
N SER A 343 5.10 -10.95 19.03
CA SER A 343 6.51 -10.97 18.61
C SER A 343 6.78 -10.22 17.29
N ARG A 344 5.89 -10.35 16.31
CA ARG A 344 6.00 -9.65 15.03
C ARG A 344 6.02 -8.12 15.15
N ILE A 345 5.30 -7.55 16.12
CA ILE A 345 5.34 -6.10 16.37
C ILE A 345 6.69 -5.73 16.94
N GLN A 346 7.14 -6.48 17.96
CA GLN A 346 8.43 -6.23 18.60
C GLN A 346 9.58 -6.33 17.59
N GLN A 347 9.57 -7.35 16.72
CA GLN A 347 10.53 -7.53 15.64
C GLN A 347 10.57 -6.31 14.68
N ARG A 348 9.39 -5.83 14.23
CA ARG A 348 9.31 -4.69 13.31
C ARG A 348 9.75 -3.38 13.96
N PHE A 349 9.43 -3.18 15.23
CA PHE A 349 9.89 -1.99 15.97
C PHE A 349 11.38 -2.04 16.24
N HIS A 350 11.93 -3.18 16.63
CA HIS A 350 13.36 -3.36 16.81
C HIS A 350 14.12 -3.10 15.50
N LEU A 351 13.67 -3.69 14.39
CA LEU A 351 14.25 -3.45 13.07
C LEU A 351 14.18 -1.98 12.65
N TRP A 352 13.13 -1.24 13.08
CA TRP A 352 12.99 0.18 12.79
C TRP A 352 13.90 1.05 13.65
N LEU A 353 14.01 0.77 14.95
CA LEU A 353 14.77 1.57 15.93
C LEU A 353 16.27 1.27 15.91
N ASP A 354 16.64 -0.01 16.01
CA ASP A 354 18.04 -0.45 16.12
C ASP A 354 18.65 -0.83 14.76
N GLY A 355 17.86 -0.81 13.71
CA GLY A 355 18.33 -1.10 12.37
C GLY A 355 18.60 -2.58 12.16
N PHE A 356 19.84 -2.87 11.77
CA PHE A 356 20.23 -4.23 11.42
C PHE A 356 20.94 -4.96 12.58
N ASP A 357 21.12 -4.30 13.73
CA ASP A 357 21.69 -4.93 14.90
C ASP A 357 20.67 -5.89 15.53
N PRO A 358 21.05 -7.16 15.77
CA PRO A 358 20.13 -8.13 16.37
C PRO A 358 19.91 -7.85 17.84
N PRO A 359 18.74 -8.21 18.38
CA PRO A 359 18.54 -8.25 19.81
C PRO A 359 19.41 -9.36 20.44
N SER A 360 19.62 -9.27 21.77
CA SER A 360 20.30 -10.36 22.48
C SER A 360 19.51 -11.68 22.28
N PRO A 361 20.20 -12.83 22.07
CA PRO A 361 19.57 -14.14 21.94
C PRO A 361 18.63 -14.53 23.09
N GLU A 362 18.82 -13.93 24.27
CA GLU A 362 17.98 -14.19 25.47
C GLU A 362 16.64 -13.45 25.47
N VAL A 363 16.41 -12.52 24.51
CA VAL A 363 15.17 -11.77 24.43
C VAL A 363 14.01 -12.70 24.07
N SER A 364 12.98 -12.74 24.89
CA SER A 364 11.90 -13.73 24.86
C SER A 364 11.19 -13.88 23.51
N TRP A 365 10.99 -12.77 22.76
CA TRP A 365 10.34 -12.78 21.47
C TRP A 365 11.28 -13.15 20.31
N TRP A 366 12.61 -13.13 20.53
CA TRP A 366 13.62 -13.50 19.56
C TRP A 366 14.18 -14.91 19.82
N LYS A 367 14.29 -15.30 21.09
CA LYS A 367 14.90 -16.56 21.53
C LYS A 367 14.36 -17.78 20.77
N LYS A 368 13.05 -17.84 20.56
CA LYS A 368 12.42 -18.95 19.85
C LYS A 368 12.93 -19.06 18.41
N ASP A 369 12.97 -17.95 17.67
CA ASP A 369 13.40 -17.93 16.27
C ASP A 369 14.91 -18.22 16.17
N TYR A 370 15.69 -17.71 17.13
CA TYR A 370 17.13 -18.00 17.24
C TYR A 370 17.40 -19.48 17.53
N ASP A 371 16.73 -20.06 18.52
CA ASP A 371 16.89 -21.47 18.89
C ASP A 371 16.43 -22.40 17.76
N GLU A 372 15.35 -22.07 17.05
CA GLU A 372 14.89 -22.81 15.87
C GLU A 372 15.91 -22.76 14.71
N ALA A 373 16.58 -21.63 14.50
CA ALA A 373 17.62 -21.50 13.48
C ALA A 373 18.85 -22.35 13.82
N LEU A 374 19.29 -22.35 15.09
CA LEU A 374 20.38 -23.20 15.56
C LEU A 374 20.04 -24.71 15.47
N ALA A 375 18.76 -25.05 15.68
CA ALA A 375 18.31 -26.44 15.57
C ALA A 375 18.29 -26.94 14.11
N LYS A 376 18.04 -26.04 13.15
CA LYS A 376 18.02 -26.35 11.72
C LYS A 376 19.42 -26.51 11.12
N ASP A 377 20.39 -25.74 11.61
CA ASP A 377 21.78 -25.80 11.14
C ASP A 377 22.74 -26.09 12.30
N PRO A 378 23.18 -27.37 12.45
CA PRO A 378 24.12 -27.77 13.49
C PRO A 378 25.46 -27.03 13.47
N ARG A 379 25.90 -26.53 12.29
CA ARG A 379 27.15 -25.76 12.14
C ARG A 379 27.05 -24.41 12.84
N LEU A 380 25.89 -23.73 12.72
CA LEU A 380 25.65 -22.45 13.41
C LEU A 380 25.69 -22.64 14.92
N LYS A 381 25.17 -23.77 15.42
CA LYS A 381 25.19 -24.11 16.83
C LYS A 381 26.62 -24.31 17.33
N GLU A 382 27.41 -25.10 16.62
CA GLU A 382 28.83 -25.35 16.94
C GLU A 382 29.65 -24.05 16.95
N LEU A 383 29.43 -23.17 15.97
CA LEU A 383 30.06 -21.86 15.92
C LEU A 383 29.66 -20.97 17.10
N ALA A 384 28.38 -20.94 17.44
CA ALA A 384 27.87 -20.13 18.55
C ALA A 384 28.43 -20.55 19.92
N GLU A 385 28.74 -21.84 20.09
CA GLU A 385 29.31 -22.41 21.33
C GLU A 385 30.82 -22.16 21.47
N GLN A 386 31.55 -21.79 20.40
CA GLN A 386 32.99 -21.59 20.43
C GLN A 386 33.42 -20.38 21.26
N SER A 387 32.70 -19.25 21.17
CA SER A 387 33.02 -18.06 21.94
C SER A 387 31.84 -17.06 21.94
N PRO A 388 31.79 -16.13 22.92
CA PRO A 388 30.79 -15.05 22.92
C PRO A 388 30.83 -14.16 21.68
N ALA A 389 32.00 -13.96 21.09
CA ALA A 389 32.16 -13.20 19.85
C ALA A 389 31.52 -13.93 18.65
N MET A 390 31.72 -15.26 18.54
CA MET A 390 31.09 -16.09 17.52
C MET A 390 29.59 -16.20 17.72
N GLN A 391 29.12 -16.31 18.94
CA GLN A 391 27.68 -16.26 19.24
C GLN A 391 27.06 -14.96 18.74
N LYS A 392 27.71 -13.81 18.94
CA LYS A 392 27.24 -12.52 18.41
C LYS A 392 27.20 -12.53 16.88
N THR A 393 28.22 -13.07 16.23
CA THR A 393 28.27 -13.16 14.75
C THR A 393 27.15 -14.05 14.22
N VAL A 394 26.97 -15.23 14.81
CA VAL A 394 25.87 -16.15 14.45
C VAL A 394 24.49 -15.49 14.66
N ASN A 395 24.33 -14.74 15.74
CA ASN A 395 23.09 -14.01 15.98
C ASN A 395 22.81 -12.93 14.92
N VAL A 396 23.85 -12.20 14.47
CA VAL A 396 23.75 -11.23 13.37
C VAL A 396 23.33 -11.94 12.07
N ASP A 397 23.93 -13.07 11.77
CA ASP A 397 23.61 -13.84 10.56
C ASP A 397 22.16 -14.33 10.56
N ILE A 398 21.71 -14.94 11.66
CA ILE A 398 20.34 -15.44 11.79
C ILE A 398 19.33 -14.27 11.72
N TRP A 399 19.63 -13.15 12.39
CA TRP A 399 18.78 -11.96 12.36
C TRP A 399 18.65 -11.40 10.95
N PHE A 400 19.79 -11.27 10.25
CA PHE A 400 19.81 -10.75 8.89
C PHE A 400 19.01 -11.64 7.95
N ASP A 401 19.21 -12.96 7.99
CA ASP A 401 18.52 -13.89 7.11
C ASP A 401 17.02 -13.94 7.30
N GLN A 402 16.57 -13.90 8.54
CA GLN A 402 15.15 -14.10 8.83
C GLN A 402 14.33 -12.81 8.73
N LEU A 403 14.88 -11.67 9.14
CA LEU A 403 14.10 -10.44 9.33
C LEU A 403 14.68 -9.21 8.64
N ALA A 404 16.01 -9.01 8.69
CA ALA A 404 16.64 -7.80 8.21
C ALA A 404 16.95 -7.80 6.72
N PHE A 405 17.01 -8.97 6.06
CA PHE A 405 17.38 -9.09 4.66
C PHE A 405 16.50 -8.26 3.72
N GLN A 406 15.17 -8.39 3.82
CA GLN A 406 14.25 -7.68 2.92
C GLN A 406 14.37 -6.16 3.04
N PRO A 407 14.30 -5.55 4.24
CA PRO A 407 14.46 -4.11 4.39
C PRO A 407 15.87 -3.63 4.05
N ALA A 408 16.93 -4.44 4.30
CA ALA A 408 18.30 -4.10 3.94
C ALA A 408 18.46 -4.00 2.41
N GLN A 409 17.99 -4.99 1.67
CA GLN A 409 18.04 -4.98 0.21
C GLN A 409 17.27 -3.79 -0.39
N ALA A 410 16.11 -3.45 0.18
CA ALA A 410 15.37 -2.27 -0.22
C ALA A 410 16.15 -0.96 0.00
N GLN A 411 16.84 -0.84 1.15
CA GLN A 411 17.68 0.32 1.46
C GLN A 411 18.89 0.42 0.50
N PHE A 412 19.53 -0.72 0.22
CA PHE A 412 20.66 -0.77 -0.72
C PHE A 412 20.21 -0.42 -2.13
N GLY A 413 19.05 -0.89 -2.59
CA GLY A 413 18.47 -0.52 -3.87
C GLY A 413 18.27 1.00 -3.97
N ILE A 414 17.60 1.60 -2.98
CA ILE A 414 17.39 3.06 -2.94
C ILE A 414 18.72 3.82 -2.97
N ALA A 415 19.69 3.42 -2.13
CA ALA A 415 20.99 4.04 -2.05
C ALA A 415 21.77 3.93 -3.38
N SER A 416 21.65 2.78 -4.05
CA SER A 416 22.31 2.54 -5.34
C SER A 416 21.74 3.41 -6.47
N GLY A 417 20.44 3.76 -6.38
CA GLY A 417 19.76 4.61 -7.35
C GLY A 417 20.25 6.06 -7.35
N LYS A 418 20.82 6.57 -6.25
CA LYS A 418 21.31 7.97 -6.15
C LYS A 418 20.24 9.00 -6.57
N THR A 419 20.63 10.06 -7.27
CA THR A 419 19.71 11.13 -7.71
C THR A 419 18.99 10.79 -9.02
N THR A 420 19.67 10.20 -9.98
CA THR A 420 19.19 10.00 -11.36
C THR A 420 18.77 8.56 -11.69
N GLY A 421 18.99 7.64 -10.78
CA GLY A 421 18.76 6.22 -11.01
C GLY A 421 19.89 5.53 -11.75
N ARG A 422 19.88 4.21 -11.72
CA ARG A 422 20.76 3.37 -12.55
C ARG A 422 20.31 3.30 -14.00
N GLY A 423 19.06 3.65 -14.28
CA GLY A 423 18.38 3.50 -15.57
C GLY A 423 17.52 2.24 -15.62
N PHE A 424 16.44 2.29 -16.40
CA PHE A 424 15.52 1.15 -16.55
C PHE A 424 16.24 -0.10 -17.08
N GLY A 425 16.13 -1.18 -16.31
CA GLY A 425 16.77 -2.46 -16.59
C GLY A 425 18.25 -2.53 -16.24
N LEU A 426 18.89 -1.46 -15.75
CA LEU A 426 20.30 -1.43 -15.36
C LEU A 426 20.52 -1.52 -13.84
N GLY A 427 19.48 -1.37 -13.04
CA GLY A 427 19.46 -1.68 -11.61
C GLY A 427 19.42 -3.19 -11.33
N PHE A 428 19.39 -3.57 -10.06
CA PHE A 428 19.25 -4.95 -9.59
C PHE A 428 18.02 -5.13 -8.68
N PRO A 429 16.84 -4.59 -9.05
CA PRO A 429 15.64 -4.67 -8.21
C PRO A 429 15.16 -6.11 -8.00
N GLU A 430 15.64 -7.05 -8.82
CA GLU A 430 15.41 -8.48 -8.66
C GLU A 430 16.02 -9.04 -7.37
N VAL A 431 16.99 -8.35 -6.75
CA VAL A 431 17.59 -8.73 -5.47
C VAL A 431 16.68 -8.38 -4.29
N ILE A 432 15.80 -7.38 -4.47
CA ILE A 432 14.87 -6.95 -3.43
C ILE A 432 13.71 -7.97 -3.35
N PRO A 433 13.52 -8.67 -2.23
CA PRO A 433 12.40 -9.61 -2.09
C PRO A 433 11.07 -8.87 -2.18
N ILE A 434 10.07 -9.49 -2.82
CA ILE A 434 8.71 -8.94 -2.96
C ILE A 434 8.72 -7.52 -3.56
N ALA A 435 9.66 -7.25 -4.47
CA ALA A 435 9.82 -5.96 -5.13
C ALA A 435 8.61 -5.56 -5.99
N ASP A 436 7.76 -6.50 -6.39
CA ASP A 436 6.52 -6.28 -7.15
C ASP A 436 5.35 -5.80 -6.28
N SER A 437 5.44 -5.95 -4.96
CA SER A 437 4.37 -5.66 -4.01
C SER A 437 4.78 -4.61 -2.97
N ASP A 438 5.25 -5.06 -1.80
CA ASP A 438 5.46 -4.19 -0.64
C ASP A 438 6.69 -3.28 -0.79
N TYR A 439 7.71 -3.72 -1.52
CA TYR A 439 8.96 -2.99 -1.74
C TYR A 439 9.07 -2.35 -3.14
N ILE A 440 7.96 -2.22 -3.88
CA ILE A 440 7.99 -1.69 -5.25
C ILE A 440 8.57 -0.28 -5.34
N TYR A 441 8.38 0.55 -4.32
CA TYR A 441 8.99 1.88 -4.26
C TYR A 441 10.52 1.83 -4.27
N ALA A 442 11.12 0.84 -3.59
CA ALA A 442 12.57 0.67 -3.60
C ALA A 442 13.08 0.27 -4.98
N ALA A 443 12.37 -0.63 -5.68
CA ALA A 443 12.70 -1.02 -7.05
C ALA A 443 12.62 0.18 -8.03
N ILE A 444 11.56 1.01 -7.90
CA ILE A 444 11.43 2.25 -8.68
C ILE A 444 12.59 3.19 -8.38
N ALA A 445 12.89 3.43 -7.09
CA ALA A 445 13.93 4.36 -6.68
C ALA A 445 15.34 3.89 -7.08
N GLU A 446 15.60 2.59 -7.17
CA GLU A 446 16.86 2.08 -7.68
C GLU A 446 17.05 2.41 -9.17
N GLU A 447 16.05 2.16 -9.99
CA GLU A 447 16.18 2.37 -11.44
C GLU A 447 16.02 3.83 -11.86
N THR A 448 15.14 4.59 -11.18
CA THR A 448 14.83 6.00 -11.54
C THR A 448 15.43 7.03 -10.60
N GLY A 449 16.09 6.60 -9.53
CA GLY A 449 16.71 7.45 -8.52
C GLY A 449 15.73 8.24 -7.67
N LEU A 450 16.28 9.19 -6.92
CA LEU A 450 15.49 10.12 -6.11
C LEU A 450 14.47 10.89 -6.97
N ALA A 451 14.81 11.21 -8.21
CA ALA A 451 13.93 11.94 -9.12
C ALA A 451 12.64 11.15 -9.40
N GLY A 452 12.72 9.87 -9.77
CA GLY A 452 11.54 9.03 -10.01
C GLY A 452 10.77 8.75 -8.74
N GLY A 453 11.46 8.46 -7.63
CA GLY A 453 10.82 8.33 -6.32
C GLY A 453 10.05 9.59 -5.91
N ALA A 454 10.60 10.78 -6.15
CA ALA A 454 9.93 12.06 -5.90
C ALA A 454 8.70 12.26 -6.79
N VAL A 455 8.72 11.83 -8.04
CA VAL A 455 7.56 11.88 -8.95
C VAL A 455 6.41 11.04 -8.40
N ILE A 456 6.68 9.84 -7.87
CA ILE A 456 5.66 9.00 -7.24
C ILE A 456 5.05 9.70 -6.02
N ILE A 457 5.88 10.24 -5.12
CA ILE A 457 5.40 10.97 -3.94
C ILE A 457 4.57 12.18 -4.34
N LEU A 458 5.04 12.97 -5.32
CA LEU A 458 4.33 14.14 -5.81
C LEU A 458 2.98 13.77 -6.45
N ALA A 459 2.92 12.69 -7.24
CA ALA A 459 1.68 12.20 -7.83
C ALA A 459 0.66 11.80 -6.74
N ILE A 460 1.11 11.13 -5.67
CA ILE A 460 0.26 10.78 -4.53
C ILE A 460 -0.24 12.04 -3.81
N ILE A 461 0.62 13.03 -3.58
CA ILE A 461 0.23 14.32 -2.96
C ILE A 461 -0.81 15.02 -3.84
N ILE A 462 -0.61 15.10 -5.14
CA ILE A 462 -1.57 15.71 -6.08
C ILE A 462 -2.91 14.95 -6.05
N PHE A 463 -2.87 13.62 -6.00
CA PHE A 463 -4.07 12.80 -5.86
C PHE A 463 -4.82 13.12 -4.56
N VAL A 464 -4.12 13.17 -3.44
CA VAL A 464 -4.69 13.48 -2.12
C VAL A 464 -5.29 14.89 -2.10
N VAL A 465 -4.59 15.90 -2.63
CA VAL A 465 -5.10 17.27 -2.73
C VAL A 465 -6.37 17.32 -3.58
N ALA A 466 -6.40 16.62 -4.71
CA ALA A 466 -7.59 16.53 -5.57
C ALA A 466 -8.76 15.83 -4.88
N GLY A 467 -8.49 14.77 -4.11
CA GLY A 467 -9.49 14.07 -3.31
C GLY A 467 -10.04 14.90 -2.15
N VAL A 468 -9.17 15.57 -1.39
CA VAL A 468 -9.57 16.52 -0.34
C VAL A 468 -10.44 17.63 -0.91
N ARG A 469 -10.05 18.20 -2.05
CA ARG A 469 -10.87 19.18 -2.75
C ARG A 469 -12.26 18.62 -3.09
N THR A 470 -12.33 17.38 -3.58
CA THR A 470 -13.61 16.70 -3.86
C THR A 470 -14.48 16.58 -2.61
N SER A 471 -13.88 16.25 -1.46
CA SER A 471 -14.59 16.22 -0.16
C SER A 471 -15.09 17.59 0.25
N LEU A 472 -14.25 18.63 0.18
CA LEU A 472 -14.62 19.99 0.58
C LEU A 472 -15.74 20.58 -0.29
N GLU A 473 -15.79 20.22 -1.56
CA GLU A 473 -16.78 20.65 -2.53
C GLU A 473 -18.14 19.94 -2.39
N ALA A 474 -18.21 18.82 -1.65
CA ALA A 474 -19.44 18.07 -1.45
C ALA A 474 -20.44 18.83 -0.57
N ARG A 475 -21.71 18.87 -1.01
CA ARG A 475 -22.81 19.56 -0.33
C ARG A 475 -23.41 18.72 0.79
N ASP A 476 -23.58 17.43 0.53
CA ASP A 476 -24.12 16.53 1.53
C ASP A 476 -23.00 15.90 2.38
N MET A 477 -23.33 15.63 3.66
CA MET A 477 -22.33 15.18 4.63
C MET A 477 -21.83 13.76 4.34
N PHE A 478 -22.70 12.88 3.83
CA PHE A 478 -22.33 11.52 3.49
C PHE A 478 -21.28 11.45 2.38
N THR A 479 -21.53 12.14 1.26
CA THR A 479 -20.56 12.24 0.15
C THR A 479 -19.26 12.89 0.60
N LYS A 480 -19.35 13.94 1.44
CA LYS A 480 -18.17 14.60 2.04
C LYS A 480 -17.31 13.63 2.81
N LEU A 481 -17.90 12.87 3.72
CA LEU A 481 -17.18 11.89 4.55
C LEU A 481 -16.64 10.74 3.71
N CYS A 482 -17.44 10.20 2.79
CA CYS A 482 -16.95 9.15 1.89
C CYS A 482 -15.74 9.62 1.07
N ALA A 483 -15.82 10.82 0.47
CA ALA A 483 -14.71 11.36 -0.31
C ALA A 483 -13.45 11.60 0.55
N ALA A 484 -13.61 12.16 1.77
CA ALA A 484 -12.51 12.33 2.71
C ALA A 484 -11.85 11.00 3.05
N GLY A 485 -12.66 10.01 3.45
CA GLY A 485 -12.14 8.71 3.89
C GLY A 485 -11.45 7.94 2.77
N LEU A 486 -12.02 7.88 1.56
CA LEU A 486 -11.38 7.24 0.40
C LEU A 486 -10.02 7.88 0.09
N THR A 487 -9.97 9.22 0.14
CA THR A 487 -8.73 9.97 -0.08
C THR A 487 -7.68 9.64 0.98
N VAL A 488 -8.09 9.61 2.24
CA VAL A 488 -7.21 9.30 3.37
C VAL A 488 -6.71 7.85 3.31
N PHE A 489 -7.55 6.89 2.92
CA PHE A 489 -7.09 5.52 2.73
C PHE A 489 -5.94 5.43 1.73
N VAL A 490 -6.11 6.05 0.56
CA VAL A 490 -5.06 6.06 -0.46
C VAL A 490 -3.80 6.78 0.03
N GLY A 491 -3.95 7.99 0.57
CA GLY A 491 -2.82 8.79 1.04
C GLY A 491 -2.09 8.17 2.21
N PHE A 492 -2.82 7.65 3.19
CA PHE A 492 -2.24 7.06 4.40
C PHE A 492 -1.59 5.70 4.11
N GLN A 493 -2.21 4.88 3.23
CA GLN A 493 -1.62 3.63 2.77
C GLN A 493 -0.29 3.87 2.04
N ALA A 494 -0.23 4.87 1.18
CA ALA A 494 1.00 5.26 0.50
C ALA A 494 2.06 5.80 1.48
N LEU A 495 1.65 6.65 2.44
CA LEU A 495 2.54 7.18 3.49
C LEU A 495 3.14 6.05 4.32
N VAL A 496 2.35 5.08 4.75
CA VAL A 496 2.81 3.95 5.57
C VAL A 496 3.72 3.02 4.76
N ASN A 497 3.42 2.76 3.49
CA ASN A 497 4.28 1.96 2.62
C ASN A 497 5.64 2.64 2.40
N ILE A 498 5.64 3.85 1.84
CA ILE A 498 6.88 4.59 1.51
C ILE A 498 7.64 4.92 2.79
N GLY A 499 6.95 5.36 3.85
CA GLY A 499 7.56 5.64 5.15
C GLY A 499 8.21 4.41 5.78
N GLY A 500 7.60 3.23 5.64
CA GLY A 500 8.18 1.96 6.07
C GLY A 500 9.43 1.58 5.28
N ILE A 501 9.38 1.71 3.95
CA ILE A 501 10.53 1.43 3.09
C ILE A 501 11.70 2.39 3.37
N LEU A 502 11.41 3.68 3.59
CA LEU A 502 12.42 4.70 3.94
C LEU A 502 12.85 4.68 5.42
N ARG A 503 12.33 3.74 6.22
CA ARG A 503 12.56 3.66 7.68
C ARG A 503 12.13 4.91 8.46
N ALA A 504 11.26 5.75 7.89
CA ALA A 504 10.60 6.83 8.64
C ALA A 504 9.50 6.29 9.56
N LEU A 505 8.92 5.14 9.24
CA LEU A 505 7.90 4.41 9.99
C LEU A 505 8.30 2.93 10.10
N PRO A 506 7.75 2.19 11.09
CA PRO A 506 7.91 0.74 11.14
C PRO A 506 7.30 0.09 9.88
N MET A 507 8.02 -0.87 9.28
CA MET A 507 7.54 -1.58 8.08
C MET A 507 6.30 -2.42 8.40
N THR A 508 5.26 -2.30 7.58
CA THR A 508 3.96 -2.93 7.84
C THR A 508 3.55 -4.00 6.82
N GLY A 509 4.24 -4.10 5.68
CA GLY A 509 3.88 -5.06 4.62
C GLY A 509 2.59 -4.66 3.87
N ILE A 510 2.38 -3.38 3.67
CA ILE A 510 1.23 -2.81 2.96
C ILE A 510 1.66 -2.43 1.55
N THR A 511 0.82 -2.68 0.57
CA THR A 511 1.06 -2.36 -0.84
C THR A 511 0.93 -0.86 -1.14
N LEU A 512 1.65 -0.36 -2.15
CA LEU A 512 1.54 1.02 -2.63
C LEU A 512 0.32 1.15 -3.58
N PRO A 513 -0.66 2.01 -3.29
CA PRO A 513 -1.87 2.16 -4.10
C PRO A 513 -1.56 2.50 -5.56
N PHE A 514 -2.28 1.90 -6.49
CA PHE A 514 -2.15 2.02 -7.96
C PHE A 514 -0.84 1.48 -8.55
N VAL A 515 0.22 1.31 -7.76
CA VAL A 515 1.56 0.93 -8.23
C VAL A 515 1.83 -0.56 -8.03
N SER A 516 1.59 -1.07 -6.82
CA SER A 516 1.88 -2.46 -6.46
C SER A 516 0.98 -3.46 -7.15
N HIS A 517 1.52 -4.62 -7.49
CA HIS A 517 0.78 -5.78 -8.00
C HIS A 517 0.14 -6.58 -6.84
N GLY A 518 -0.57 -5.91 -5.98
CA GLY A 518 -1.21 -6.49 -4.80
C GLY A 518 -2.60 -7.06 -5.06
N GLY A 519 -2.87 -7.72 -6.21
CA GLY A 519 -4.15 -8.35 -6.49
C GLY A 519 -5.36 -7.49 -6.16
N PHE A 520 -6.05 -7.77 -5.06
CA PHE A 520 -7.20 -6.99 -4.61
C PHE A 520 -6.89 -5.54 -4.24
N SER A 521 -5.66 -5.21 -3.89
CA SER A 521 -5.29 -3.82 -3.57
C SER A 521 -5.43 -2.90 -4.78
N LEU A 522 -5.02 -3.36 -5.96
CA LEU A 522 -5.18 -2.60 -7.20
C LEU A 522 -6.66 -2.44 -7.57
N ILE A 523 -7.45 -3.54 -7.50
CA ILE A 523 -8.89 -3.53 -7.76
C ILE A 523 -9.60 -2.54 -6.83
N THR A 524 -9.29 -2.59 -5.53
CA THR A 524 -9.87 -1.70 -4.52
C THR A 524 -9.47 -0.24 -4.76
N SER A 525 -8.21 0.02 -5.12
CA SER A 525 -7.73 1.37 -5.43
C SER A 525 -8.47 1.98 -6.63
N PHE A 526 -8.69 1.22 -7.69
CA PHE A 526 -9.46 1.68 -8.84
C PHE A 526 -10.95 1.81 -8.54
N ALA A 527 -11.54 0.97 -7.68
CA ALA A 527 -12.91 1.16 -7.21
C ALA A 527 -13.03 2.46 -6.40
N MET A 528 -12.10 2.76 -5.49
CA MET A 528 -12.04 4.03 -4.74
C MET A 528 -11.92 5.22 -5.68
N LEU A 529 -11.08 5.13 -6.71
CA LEU A 529 -10.96 6.14 -7.76
C LEU A 529 -12.30 6.38 -8.47
N GLY A 530 -13.01 5.31 -8.85
CA GLY A 530 -14.33 5.40 -9.48
C GLY A 530 -15.35 6.14 -8.62
N MET A 531 -15.39 5.85 -7.32
CA MET A 531 -16.24 6.57 -6.36
C MET A 531 -15.85 8.05 -6.25
N LEU A 532 -14.56 8.36 -6.06
CA LEU A 532 -14.08 9.75 -5.97
C LEU A 532 -14.40 10.56 -7.23
N MET A 533 -14.24 9.97 -8.41
CA MET A 533 -14.60 10.61 -9.66
C MET A 533 -16.09 10.83 -9.79
N ALA A 534 -16.94 9.88 -9.35
CA ALA A 534 -18.37 10.04 -9.33
C ALA A 534 -18.79 11.22 -8.42
N PHE A 535 -18.21 11.31 -7.23
CA PHE A 535 -18.47 12.41 -6.28
C PHE A 535 -18.02 13.76 -6.84
N SER A 536 -16.80 13.81 -7.43
CA SER A 536 -16.30 15.03 -8.06
C SER A 536 -17.19 15.51 -9.21
N SER A 537 -17.70 14.59 -10.04
CA SER A 537 -18.63 14.90 -11.13
C SER A 537 -19.98 15.40 -10.62
N ARG A 538 -20.49 14.80 -9.52
CA ARG A 538 -21.71 15.25 -8.86
C ARG A 538 -21.56 16.66 -8.32
N ASN A 539 -20.49 16.94 -7.57
CA ASN A 539 -20.22 18.28 -7.03
C ASN A 539 -20.19 19.36 -8.12
N ALA A 540 -19.57 19.05 -9.27
CA ALA A 540 -19.53 19.99 -10.39
C ALA A 540 -20.90 20.24 -11.02
N ARG A 541 -21.77 19.21 -11.10
CA ARG A 541 -23.17 19.38 -11.56
C ARG A 541 -23.98 20.22 -10.60
N ASP A 542 -23.87 19.96 -9.30
CA ASP A 542 -24.61 20.69 -8.26
C ASP A 542 -24.23 22.17 -8.23
N ARG A 543 -22.99 22.53 -8.53
CA ARG A 543 -22.55 23.92 -8.69
C ARG A 543 -23.24 24.59 -9.87
N VAL A 544 -23.27 23.96 -11.03
CA VAL A 544 -23.89 24.50 -12.24
C VAL A 544 -25.38 24.73 -12.01
N ILE A 545 -26.05 23.88 -11.25
CA ILE A 545 -27.48 24.04 -10.89
C ILE A 545 -27.65 25.23 -9.95
N ALA A 546 -26.79 25.40 -8.96
CA ALA A 546 -26.87 26.51 -8.01
C ALA A 546 -26.57 27.88 -8.62
N ASP A 547 -25.65 27.91 -9.59
CA ASP A 547 -25.26 29.15 -10.28
C ASP A 547 -26.23 29.56 -11.38
N ARG A 548 -27.31 28.78 -11.65
CA ARG A 548 -28.36 29.19 -12.55
C ARG A 548 -29.13 30.34 -11.91
N PRO A 549 -29.22 31.51 -12.56
CA PRO A 549 -30.07 32.61 -12.07
C PRO A 549 -31.50 32.08 -11.91
N VAL A 550 -32.06 32.23 -10.74
CA VAL A 550 -33.49 32.00 -10.52
C VAL A 550 -34.21 32.86 -11.54
N ALA A 551 -34.81 32.23 -12.54
CA ALA A 551 -35.66 32.96 -13.47
C ALA A 551 -36.68 33.72 -12.62
N LYS A 552 -36.55 35.05 -12.57
CA LYS A 552 -37.57 35.89 -11.94
C LYS A 552 -38.89 35.53 -12.63
N SER A 553 -39.77 34.88 -11.91
CA SER A 553 -41.16 34.70 -12.31
C SER A 553 -41.77 36.10 -12.37
N SER A 554 -41.58 36.75 -13.49
CA SER A 554 -42.22 38.00 -13.81
C SER A 554 -43.53 37.68 -14.55
N SER A 555 -44.55 37.36 -13.78
CA SER A 555 -45.90 37.58 -14.18
C SER A 555 -46.67 37.99 -12.93
N PRO A 556 -46.90 39.28 -12.69
CA PRO A 556 -47.99 39.67 -11.83
C PRO A 556 -49.27 39.21 -12.52
N LEU A 557 -49.99 38.28 -11.89
CA LEU A 557 -51.37 38.01 -12.22
C LEU A 557 -52.11 39.38 -12.24
N LYS A 558 -52.47 39.87 -13.43
CA LYS A 558 -53.45 40.90 -13.56
C LYS A 558 -54.80 40.32 -13.05
N LEU A 559 -55.16 40.67 -11.83
CA LEU A 559 -56.50 40.56 -11.38
C LEU A 559 -57.31 41.60 -12.21
N GLU A 560 -57.93 41.13 -13.29
CA GLU A 560 -59.02 41.88 -13.91
C GLU A 560 -60.19 41.90 -12.91
N ALA A 561 -60.47 43.07 -12.39
CA ALA A 561 -61.71 43.33 -11.65
C ALA A 561 -62.87 43.17 -12.64
N VAL A 562 -63.73 42.21 -12.37
CA VAL A 562 -65.07 42.12 -13.01
C VAL A 562 -65.95 43.03 -12.21
N GLU A 563 -66.43 44.14 -12.88
CA GLU A 563 -67.57 44.91 -12.46
C GLU A 563 -68.89 44.14 -12.59
#